data_a6c6f5ced5fc9af1520c971e4a17d6ef
#
_entry.id   a6c6f5ced5fc9af1520c971e4a17d6ef
#
_cell.length_a   1.000
_cell.length_b   1.000
_cell.length_c   1.000
_cell.angle_alpha   90.00
_cell.angle_beta   90.00
_cell.angle_gamma   90.00
#
_symmetry.space_group_name_H-M   'P 1'
#
loop_
_entity.id
_entity.type
_entity.pdbx_description
1 polymer ?
#
loop_
_entity_poly.entity_id
_entity_poly.type
_entity_poly.pdbx_seq_one_letter_code
_entity_poly.pdbx_strand_id
1 'polypeptide(L)'
;MNKLVRLLREYHETLLLGAAAVLLVLALVKPEIELERDVHNYFLLADVSQSMNAEDVELDGNKVSRIVYMRHLMKKVVETSPCGTYISLGVFAAESSALLLMPLEVCANYDVLVDSIDQLEWRMSWRGNSRLSFGVRSAVKTLDQQGAPAKLFFFTDGDEAPKVNAINKLDLSRLQIGKNLLFVGIGGH
;
A
#
# COMPACT_ATOMS: atom_id res chain seq x y z
N MET A 1 -51.30 35.19 -13.37
CA MET A 1 -50.74 34.05 -12.63
C MET A 1 -51.32 32.69 -13.05
N ASN A 2 -52.38 32.65 -13.81
CA ASN A 2 -53.15 31.39 -13.99
C ASN A 2 -52.96 30.60 -15.32
N LYS A 3 -52.34 31.18 -16.36
CA LYS A 3 -52.08 30.46 -17.61
C LYS A 3 -50.93 29.47 -17.53
N LEU A 4 -49.85 29.86 -16.84
CA LEU A 4 -48.66 29.03 -16.67
C LEU A 4 -48.91 27.77 -15.82
N VAL A 5 -49.69 27.96 -14.73
CA VAL A 5 -50.06 26.85 -13.83
C VAL A 5 -51.01 25.85 -14.53
N ARG A 6 -51.91 26.37 -15.41
CA ARG A 6 -52.80 25.52 -16.20
C ARG A 6 -52.03 24.68 -17.25
N LEU A 7 -51.10 25.31 -17.96
CA LEU A 7 -50.20 24.63 -18.90
C LEU A 7 -49.34 23.58 -18.22
N LEU A 8 -48.74 23.89 -17.05
CA LEU A 8 -47.96 22.93 -16.28
C LEU A 8 -48.79 21.73 -15.79
N ARG A 9 -50.07 21.94 -15.50
CA ARG A 9 -50.94 20.83 -15.05
C ARG A 9 -51.45 19.96 -16.21
N GLU A 10 -51.55 20.53 -17.42
CA GLU A 10 -52.02 19.81 -18.61
C GLU A 10 -50.90 18.99 -19.27
N TYR A 11 -49.65 19.43 -19.12
CA TYR A 11 -48.47 18.79 -19.71
C TYR A 11 -47.51 18.14 -18.70
N HIS A 12 -47.93 18.00 -17.42
CA HIS A 12 -47.05 17.50 -16.38
C HIS A 12 -46.51 16.08 -16.68
N GLU A 13 -47.32 15.22 -17.27
CA GLU A 13 -46.90 13.85 -17.63
C GLU A 13 -45.86 13.84 -18.76
N THR A 14 -46.07 14.65 -19.80
CA THR A 14 -45.10 14.82 -20.89
C THR A 14 -43.82 15.47 -20.47
N LEU A 15 -43.88 16.44 -19.52
CA LEU A 15 -42.68 17.07 -18.91
C LEU A 15 -41.89 16.08 -18.04
N LEU A 16 -42.56 15.25 -17.26
CA LEU A 16 -41.94 14.20 -16.47
C LEU A 16 -41.24 13.15 -17.34
N LEU A 17 -41.94 12.69 -18.42
CA LEU A 17 -41.34 11.78 -19.39
C LEU A 17 -40.11 12.40 -20.09
N GLY A 18 -40.21 13.65 -20.48
CA GLY A 18 -39.10 14.37 -21.08
C GLY A 18 -37.91 14.51 -20.12
N ALA A 19 -38.14 14.86 -18.86
CA ALA A 19 -37.13 14.94 -17.84
C ALA A 19 -36.48 13.57 -17.56
N ALA A 20 -37.27 12.51 -17.49
CA ALA A 20 -36.79 11.14 -17.32
C ALA A 20 -35.91 10.70 -18.51
N ALA A 21 -36.32 11.02 -19.75
CA ALA A 21 -35.52 10.74 -20.93
C ALA A 21 -34.16 11.50 -20.92
N VAL A 22 -34.18 12.77 -20.55
CA VAL A 22 -32.95 13.57 -20.42
C VAL A 22 -32.01 12.99 -19.34
N LEU A 23 -32.54 12.61 -18.18
CA LEU A 23 -31.73 11.99 -17.12
C LEU A 23 -31.15 10.64 -17.57
N LEU A 24 -31.90 9.87 -18.35
CA LEU A 24 -31.44 8.60 -18.89
C LEU A 24 -30.32 8.80 -19.91
N VAL A 25 -30.44 9.80 -20.78
CA VAL A 25 -29.37 10.18 -21.73
C VAL A 25 -28.12 10.67 -20.98
N LEU A 26 -28.28 11.49 -19.95
CA LEU A 26 -27.16 11.95 -19.11
C LEU A 26 -26.47 10.78 -18.38
N ALA A 27 -27.23 9.80 -17.92
CA ALA A 27 -26.68 8.59 -17.30
C ALA A 27 -25.91 7.72 -18.30
N LEU A 28 -26.33 7.67 -19.57
CA LEU A 28 -25.63 6.94 -20.63
C LEU A 28 -24.34 7.61 -21.07
N VAL A 29 -24.29 8.93 -21.06
CA VAL A 29 -23.08 9.70 -21.44
C VAL A 29 -21.96 9.52 -20.44
N LYS A 30 -22.24 9.07 -19.19
CA LYS A 30 -21.25 8.89 -18.10
C LYS A 30 -20.24 10.04 -18.08
N PRO A 31 -20.61 11.26 -17.68
CA PRO A 31 -19.65 12.35 -17.60
C PRO A 31 -18.51 11.94 -16.64
N GLU A 32 -17.32 11.67 -17.17
CA GLU A 32 -16.13 11.43 -16.37
C GLU A 32 -15.71 12.78 -15.81
N ILE A 33 -15.89 12.94 -14.52
CA ILE A 33 -15.36 14.10 -13.79
C ILE A 33 -13.94 13.71 -13.37
N GLU A 34 -12.95 14.27 -14.05
CA GLU A 34 -11.56 14.15 -13.63
C GLU A 34 -11.39 14.91 -12.30
N LEU A 35 -11.38 14.18 -11.21
CA LEU A 35 -10.97 14.69 -9.91
C LEU A 35 -9.46 14.48 -9.79
N GLU A 36 -8.71 15.58 -9.74
CA GLU A 36 -7.30 15.53 -9.34
C GLU A 36 -7.21 14.92 -7.94
N ARG A 37 -6.71 13.70 -7.85
CA ARG A 37 -6.40 13.02 -6.59
C ARG A 37 -4.90 12.88 -6.47
N ASP A 38 -4.38 13.17 -5.27
CA ASP A 38 -3.01 12.84 -4.93
C ASP A 38 -2.86 11.31 -4.84
N VAL A 39 -2.64 10.69 -6.00
CA VAL A 39 -2.35 9.25 -6.07
C VAL A 39 -0.86 9.02 -5.87
N HIS A 40 -0.55 8.01 -5.09
CA HIS A 40 0.81 7.65 -4.77
C HIS A 40 1.10 6.21 -5.17
N ASN A 41 2.37 5.93 -5.46
CA ASN A 41 2.85 4.57 -5.61
C ASN A 41 3.60 4.21 -4.33
N TYR A 42 3.24 3.09 -3.71
CA TYR A 42 3.87 2.56 -2.51
C TYR A 42 4.51 1.20 -2.78
N PHE A 43 5.69 1.01 -2.24
CA PHE A 43 6.28 -0.31 -2.13
C PHE A 43 6.35 -0.70 -0.66
N LEU A 44 5.52 -1.66 -0.26
CA LEU A 44 5.51 -2.20 1.09
C LEU A 44 6.51 -3.36 1.15
N LEU A 45 7.59 -3.18 1.88
CA LEU A 45 8.63 -4.17 2.08
C LEU A 45 8.53 -4.73 3.50
N ALA A 46 8.23 -6.01 3.60
CA ALA A 46 8.06 -6.74 4.85
C ALA A 46 9.35 -7.45 5.24
N ASP A 47 9.87 -7.19 6.41
CA ASP A 47 10.92 -8.01 7.02
C ASP A 47 10.31 -9.33 7.49
N VAL A 48 10.82 -10.43 6.94
CA VAL A 48 10.40 -11.79 7.31
C VAL A 48 11.53 -12.56 8.00
N SER A 49 12.49 -11.85 8.60
CA SER A 49 13.55 -12.47 9.40
C SER A 49 12.98 -13.18 10.63
N GLN A 50 13.77 -14.10 11.19
CA GLN A 50 13.34 -14.91 12.33
C GLN A 50 13.00 -14.07 13.57
N SER A 51 13.64 -12.90 13.77
CA SER A 51 13.36 -11.97 14.87
C SER A 51 11.92 -11.44 14.84
N MET A 52 11.29 -11.39 13.67
CA MET A 52 9.89 -10.98 13.51
C MET A 52 8.88 -11.99 14.11
N ASN A 53 9.32 -13.18 14.53
CA ASN A 53 8.49 -14.15 15.25
C ASN A 53 8.42 -13.90 16.76
N ALA A 54 9.15 -12.92 17.29
CA ALA A 54 9.09 -12.58 18.72
C ALA A 54 7.70 -12.06 19.10
N GLU A 55 7.14 -12.57 20.19
CA GLU A 55 5.80 -12.20 20.71
C GLU A 55 5.93 -11.14 21.83
N ASP A 56 6.42 -9.97 21.48
CA ASP A 56 6.70 -8.87 22.40
C ASP A 56 5.91 -7.58 22.09
N VAL A 57 4.99 -7.66 21.15
CA VAL A 57 4.12 -6.53 20.76
C VAL A 57 2.69 -6.78 21.20
N GLU A 58 1.97 -5.72 21.53
CA GLU A 58 0.57 -5.80 21.95
C GLU A 58 -0.36 -5.28 20.84
N LEU A 59 -1.39 -6.05 20.52
CA LEU A 59 -2.46 -5.68 19.60
C LEU A 59 -3.80 -6.00 20.24
N ASP A 60 -4.66 -5.00 20.42
CA ASP A 60 -5.99 -5.12 21.03
C ASP A 60 -5.97 -5.81 22.41
N GLY A 61 -4.93 -5.53 23.22
CA GLY A 61 -4.77 -6.10 24.57
C GLY A 61 -4.21 -7.53 24.60
N ASN A 62 -3.84 -8.09 23.46
CA ASN A 62 -3.23 -9.41 23.35
C ASN A 62 -1.78 -9.32 22.87
N LYS A 63 -0.91 -10.16 23.46
CA LYS A 63 0.45 -10.30 22.92
C LYS A 63 0.41 -11.04 21.61
N VAL A 64 1.06 -10.47 20.60
CA VAL A 64 1.16 -11.03 19.26
C VAL A 64 2.60 -10.99 18.76
N SER A 65 2.91 -11.79 17.76
CA SER A 65 4.22 -11.72 17.13
C SER A 65 4.37 -10.44 16.32
N ARG A 66 5.62 -9.96 16.20
CA ARG A 66 5.96 -8.76 15.42
C ARG A 66 5.43 -8.84 13.98
N ILE A 67 5.49 -10.04 13.36
CA ILE A 67 4.98 -10.23 12.00
C ILE A 67 3.46 -10.10 11.92
N VAL A 68 2.71 -10.51 12.95
CA VAL A 68 1.24 -10.31 13.03
C VAL A 68 0.93 -8.83 13.14
N TYR A 69 1.65 -8.12 13.98
CA TYR A 69 1.50 -6.67 14.12
C TYR A 69 1.87 -5.92 12.84
N MET A 70 2.95 -6.34 12.17
CA MET A 70 3.35 -5.80 10.87
C MET A 70 2.25 -5.94 9.83
N ARG A 71 1.66 -7.14 9.69
CA ARG A 71 0.53 -7.39 8.77
C ARG A 71 -0.64 -6.45 9.07
N HIS A 72 -0.96 -6.23 10.36
CA HIS A 72 -1.98 -5.28 10.75
C HIS A 72 -1.68 -3.86 10.26
N LEU A 73 -0.45 -3.36 10.46
CA LEU A 73 -0.04 -2.04 10.00
C LEU A 73 -0.07 -1.92 8.48
N MET A 74 0.41 -2.94 7.76
CA MET A 74 0.40 -2.95 6.29
C MET A 74 -1.03 -2.91 5.74
N LYS A 75 -1.96 -3.67 6.33
CA LYS A 75 -3.39 -3.61 5.97
C LYS A 75 -3.97 -2.23 6.24
N LYS A 76 -3.58 -1.54 7.31
CA LYS A 76 -3.99 -0.16 7.55
C LYS A 76 -3.53 0.80 6.46
N VAL A 77 -2.31 0.62 5.91
CA VAL A 77 -1.84 1.41 4.76
C VAL A 77 -2.73 1.17 3.54
N VAL A 78 -3.10 -0.09 3.27
CA VAL A 78 -4.02 -0.43 2.15
C VAL A 78 -5.39 0.21 2.37
N GLU A 79 -5.99 0.05 3.55
CA GLU A 79 -7.33 0.56 3.91
C GLU A 79 -7.43 2.08 3.83
N THR A 80 -6.36 2.80 4.19
CA THR A 80 -6.35 4.27 4.22
C THR A 80 -5.89 4.90 2.90
N SER A 81 -5.42 4.10 1.97
CA SER A 81 -4.97 4.59 0.67
C SER A 81 -6.16 4.92 -0.24
N PRO A 82 -6.19 6.10 -0.90
CA PRO A 82 -7.26 6.45 -1.82
C PRO A 82 -7.21 5.58 -3.09
N CYS A 83 -8.37 5.37 -3.71
CA CYS A 83 -8.45 4.73 -5.02
C CYS A 83 -7.59 5.45 -6.05
N GLY A 84 -6.93 4.69 -6.94
CA GLY A 84 -5.92 5.18 -7.86
C GLY A 84 -4.50 5.06 -7.33
N THR A 85 -4.31 4.77 -6.02
CA THR A 85 -3.01 4.44 -5.44
C THR A 85 -2.59 3.04 -5.88
N TYR A 86 -1.32 2.88 -6.27
CA TYR A 86 -0.75 1.59 -6.63
C TYR A 86 0.17 1.10 -5.51
N ILE A 87 -0.03 -0.13 -5.09
CA ILE A 87 0.77 -0.78 -4.04
C ILE A 87 1.45 -2.01 -4.63
N SER A 88 2.77 -2.08 -4.47
CA SER A 88 3.56 -3.28 -4.66
C SER A 88 3.96 -3.87 -3.31
N LEU A 89 4.07 -5.19 -3.24
CA LEU A 89 4.42 -5.94 -2.03
C LEU A 89 5.72 -6.69 -2.26
N GLY A 90 6.61 -6.63 -1.29
CA GLY A 90 7.85 -7.42 -1.28
C GLY A 90 8.21 -7.90 0.11
N VAL A 91 9.13 -8.84 0.15
CA VAL A 91 9.73 -9.36 1.38
C VAL A 91 11.23 -9.09 1.40
N PHE A 92 11.72 -8.90 2.61
CA PHE A 92 13.14 -8.78 2.89
C PHE A 92 13.58 -9.92 3.79
N ALA A 93 14.69 -10.54 3.43
CA ALA A 93 15.41 -11.47 4.30
C ALA A 93 16.90 -11.47 3.94
N ALA A 94 17.74 -11.71 4.91
CA ALA A 94 19.19 -11.75 4.73
C ALA A 94 19.76 -10.40 4.24
N GLU A 95 20.09 -10.30 2.98
CA GLU A 95 20.74 -9.15 2.34
C GLU A 95 19.97 -8.66 1.10
N SER A 96 18.81 -9.25 0.81
CA SER A 96 18.09 -8.98 -0.42
C SER A 96 16.58 -8.89 -0.19
N SER A 97 15.92 -8.23 -1.10
CA SER A 97 14.48 -8.17 -1.20
C SER A 97 13.99 -8.96 -2.41
N ALA A 98 12.79 -9.51 -2.28
CA ALA A 98 12.08 -10.16 -3.36
C ALA A 98 10.71 -9.50 -3.54
N LEU A 99 10.34 -9.20 -4.78
CA LEU A 99 9.03 -8.68 -5.13
C LEU A 99 8.03 -9.84 -5.13
N LEU A 100 6.93 -9.70 -4.40
CA LEU A 100 5.82 -10.66 -4.38
C LEU A 100 4.69 -10.24 -5.31
N LEU A 101 4.31 -8.96 -5.25
CA LEU A 101 3.28 -8.39 -6.10
C LEU A 101 3.81 -7.18 -6.85
N MET A 102 3.57 -7.17 -8.15
CA MET A 102 3.71 -5.97 -8.99
C MET A 102 2.72 -4.90 -8.52
N PRO A 103 2.93 -3.62 -8.90
CA PRO A 103 2.01 -2.55 -8.49
C PRO A 103 0.57 -2.86 -8.89
N LEU A 104 -0.32 -2.99 -7.90
CA LEU A 104 -1.76 -3.21 -8.04
C LEU A 104 -2.52 -1.98 -7.57
N GLU A 105 -3.54 -1.57 -8.30
CA GLU A 105 -4.44 -0.49 -7.88
C GLU A 105 -5.28 -0.96 -6.69
N VAL A 106 -5.33 -0.14 -5.62
CA VAL A 106 -5.86 -0.51 -4.31
C VAL A 106 -7.33 -0.92 -4.35
N CYS A 107 -8.19 -0.11 -4.97
CA CYS A 107 -9.64 -0.37 -4.94
C CYS A 107 -10.05 -1.54 -5.84
N ALA A 108 -9.38 -1.70 -6.97
CA ALA A 108 -9.67 -2.80 -7.90
C ALA A 108 -9.12 -4.15 -7.41
N ASN A 109 -8.10 -4.14 -6.53
CA ASN A 109 -7.40 -5.35 -6.10
C ASN A 109 -7.28 -5.44 -4.57
N TYR A 110 -8.23 -4.86 -3.83
CA TYR A 110 -8.17 -4.77 -2.37
C TYR A 110 -8.00 -6.13 -1.71
N ASP A 111 -8.85 -7.09 -2.08
CA ASP A 111 -8.81 -8.44 -1.51
C ASP A 111 -7.49 -9.16 -1.79
N VAL A 112 -6.94 -9.01 -3.01
CA VAL A 112 -5.65 -9.60 -3.38
C VAL A 112 -4.52 -9.04 -2.54
N LEU A 113 -4.52 -7.72 -2.29
CA LEU A 113 -3.52 -7.07 -1.46
C LEU A 113 -3.61 -7.54 -0.01
N VAL A 114 -4.81 -7.54 0.56
CA VAL A 114 -5.05 -7.96 1.95
C VAL A 114 -4.71 -9.42 2.16
N ASP A 115 -5.18 -10.31 1.29
CA ASP A 115 -4.89 -11.76 1.37
C ASP A 115 -3.39 -12.04 1.24
N SER A 116 -2.70 -11.32 0.33
CA SER A 116 -1.25 -11.49 0.18
C SER A 116 -0.48 -11.01 1.40
N ILE A 117 -0.93 -9.93 2.06
CA ILE A 117 -0.34 -9.47 3.32
C ILE A 117 -0.59 -10.50 4.42
N ASP A 118 -1.77 -11.10 4.49
CA ASP A 118 -2.10 -12.12 5.50
C ASP A 118 -1.30 -13.42 5.35
N GLN A 119 -0.78 -13.70 4.15
CA GLN A 119 0.09 -14.86 3.90
C GLN A 119 1.57 -14.62 4.24
N LEU A 120 1.96 -13.40 4.64
CA LEU A 120 3.35 -13.14 5.02
C LEU A 120 3.71 -13.89 6.29
N GLU A 121 4.73 -14.71 6.23
CA GLU A 121 5.23 -15.49 7.36
C GLU A 121 6.75 -15.39 7.50
N TRP A 122 7.27 -15.44 8.73
CA TRP A 122 8.70 -15.45 9.00
C TRP A 122 9.43 -16.65 8.37
N ARG A 123 8.71 -17.76 8.11
CA ARG A 123 9.23 -18.96 7.43
C ARG A 123 9.54 -18.73 5.94
N MET A 124 9.12 -17.60 5.38
CA MET A 124 9.50 -17.19 4.02
C MET A 124 10.96 -16.75 3.94
N SER A 125 11.63 -16.58 5.10
CA SER A 125 13.05 -16.24 5.14
C SER A 125 13.92 -17.37 4.60
N TRP A 126 14.78 -17.06 3.64
CA TRP A 126 15.70 -18.02 3.02
C TRP A 126 17.07 -18.10 3.72
N ARG A 127 17.32 -17.25 4.72
CA ARG A 127 18.53 -17.24 5.56
C ARG A 127 18.26 -16.62 6.92
N GLY A 128 19.06 -17.00 7.92
CA GLY A 128 18.91 -16.54 9.29
C GLY A 128 19.64 -15.23 9.65
N ASN A 129 20.31 -14.56 8.69
CA ASN A 129 20.90 -13.24 8.90
C ASN A 129 19.97 -12.13 8.41
N SER A 130 20.17 -10.91 8.92
CA SER A 130 19.42 -9.72 8.52
C SER A 130 20.40 -8.54 8.38
N ARG A 131 20.59 -8.04 7.17
CA ARG A 131 21.46 -6.89 6.88
C ARG A 131 20.65 -5.80 6.19
N LEU A 132 20.04 -4.94 7.00
CA LEU A 132 19.08 -3.92 6.57
C LEU A 132 19.61 -3.01 5.48
N SER A 133 20.86 -2.56 5.59
CA SER A 133 21.49 -1.68 4.60
C SER A 133 21.53 -2.30 3.20
N PHE A 134 21.80 -3.60 3.11
CA PHE A 134 21.77 -4.35 1.85
C PHE A 134 20.34 -4.58 1.37
N GLY A 135 19.39 -4.81 2.29
CA GLY A 135 17.96 -4.91 2.00
C GLY A 135 17.42 -3.65 1.36
N VAL A 136 17.71 -2.49 1.92
CA VAL A 136 17.37 -1.17 1.36
C VAL A 136 17.92 -1.02 -0.06
N ARG A 137 19.21 -1.31 -0.25
CA ARG A 137 19.84 -1.23 -1.57
C ARG A 137 19.16 -2.16 -2.58
N SER A 138 18.84 -3.38 -2.15
CA SER A 138 18.13 -4.36 -2.99
C SER A 138 16.73 -3.87 -3.36
N ALA A 139 15.97 -3.32 -2.38
CA ALA A 139 14.64 -2.79 -2.60
C ALA A 139 14.62 -1.61 -3.57
N VAL A 140 15.59 -0.68 -3.44
CA VAL A 140 15.72 0.44 -4.38
C VAL A 140 15.99 -0.04 -5.79
N LYS A 141 16.89 -1.02 -5.95
CA LYS A 141 17.14 -1.62 -7.26
C LYS A 141 15.88 -2.25 -7.86
N THR A 142 15.05 -2.87 -7.01
CA THR A 142 13.76 -3.43 -7.45
C THR A 142 12.80 -2.33 -7.91
N LEU A 143 12.73 -1.20 -7.18
CA LEU A 143 11.93 -0.04 -7.57
C LEU A 143 12.39 0.56 -8.90
N ASP A 144 13.69 0.74 -9.08
CA ASP A 144 14.27 1.27 -10.32
C ASP A 144 13.89 0.39 -11.52
N GLN A 145 13.84 -0.93 -11.32
CA GLN A 145 13.44 -1.88 -12.36
C GLN A 145 11.93 -1.81 -12.70
N GLN A 146 11.09 -1.35 -11.77
CA GLN A 146 9.66 -1.15 -12.03
C GLN A 146 9.38 0.10 -12.87
N GLY A 147 10.35 1.02 -12.97
CA GLY A 147 10.25 2.21 -13.82
C GLY A 147 9.26 3.28 -13.35
N ALA A 148 8.61 3.08 -12.21
CA ALA A 148 7.67 4.05 -11.63
C ALA A 148 8.21 4.52 -10.26
N PRO A 149 8.26 5.84 -10.01
CA PRO A 149 8.67 6.35 -8.71
C PRO A 149 7.66 5.90 -7.66
N ALA A 150 8.13 5.25 -6.60
CA ALA A 150 7.30 4.85 -5.48
C ALA A 150 7.95 5.22 -4.15
N LYS A 151 7.13 5.39 -3.12
CA LYS A 151 7.59 5.54 -1.73
C LYS A 151 7.78 4.16 -1.13
N LEU A 152 8.98 3.88 -0.63
CA LEU A 152 9.31 2.62 0.03
C LEU A 152 8.95 2.70 1.52
N PHE A 153 8.06 1.84 1.97
CA PHE A 153 7.74 1.57 3.37
C PHE A 153 8.45 0.28 3.78
N PHE A 154 9.44 0.38 4.62
CA PHE A 154 10.17 -0.78 5.11
C PHE A 154 9.76 -1.11 6.55
N PHE A 155 9.02 -2.18 6.71
CA PHE A 155 8.54 -2.71 7.98
C PHE A 155 9.57 -3.69 8.52
N THR A 156 10.21 -3.38 9.65
CA THR A 156 11.31 -4.16 10.22
C THR A 156 11.40 -3.91 11.72
N ASP A 157 11.96 -4.86 12.47
CA ASP A 157 12.30 -4.65 13.88
C ASP A 157 13.65 -3.95 14.08
N GLY A 158 14.38 -3.71 12.98
CA GLY A 158 15.67 -3.03 13.03
C GLY A 158 16.82 -3.92 13.51
N ASP A 159 16.60 -5.21 13.75
CA ASP A 159 17.65 -6.12 14.18
C ASP A 159 18.60 -6.43 13.02
N GLU A 160 19.87 -6.13 13.20
CA GLU A 160 20.90 -6.35 12.19
C GLU A 160 21.91 -7.40 12.66
N ALA A 161 21.93 -8.51 11.94
CA ALA A 161 22.81 -9.64 12.23
C ALA A 161 23.61 -10.06 10.97
N PRO A 162 24.95 -10.00 10.98
CA PRO A 162 25.82 -9.54 12.07
C PRO A 162 25.76 -8.02 12.28
N LYS A 163 26.03 -7.58 13.51
CA LYS A 163 26.04 -6.15 13.84
C LYS A 163 26.99 -5.36 12.93
N VAL A 164 26.55 -4.18 12.53
CA VAL A 164 27.32 -3.29 11.65
C VAL A 164 28.59 -2.86 12.34
N ASN A 165 29.71 -2.92 11.62
CA ASN A 165 30.99 -2.40 12.01
C ASN A 165 31.63 -1.63 10.85
N ALA A 166 32.82 -1.03 11.07
CA ALA A 166 33.50 -0.23 10.06
C ALA A 166 33.84 -1.00 8.75
N ILE A 167 33.94 -2.33 8.83
CA ILE A 167 34.32 -3.19 7.71
C ILE A 167 33.11 -3.60 6.86
N ASN A 168 31.95 -3.88 7.52
CA ASN A 168 30.76 -4.39 6.85
C ASN A 168 29.66 -3.34 6.61
N LYS A 169 29.95 -2.05 6.92
CA LYS A 169 29.02 -0.94 6.70
C LYS A 169 28.87 -0.65 5.22
N LEU A 170 27.63 -0.70 4.73
CA LEU A 170 27.31 -0.27 3.37
C LEU A 170 27.10 1.25 3.34
N ASP A 171 27.72 1.93 2.38
CA ASP A 171 27.46 3.34 2.13
C ASP A 171 26.17 3.50 1.32
N LEU A 172 25.15 4.06 1.95
CA LEU A 172 23.86 4.35 1.34
C LEU A 172 23.76 5.79 0.81
N SER A 173 24.81 6.62 1.00
CA SER A 173 24.78 8.04 0.62
C SER A 173 24.58 8.28 -0.88
N ARG A 174 24.93 7.29 -1.71
CA ARG A 174 24.77 7.33 -3.17
C ARG A 174 23.36 6.94 -3.63
N LEU A 175 22.54 6.39 -2.75
CA LEU A 175 21.17 6.04 -3.06
C LEU A 175 20.31 7.29 -2.90
N GLN A 176 19.74 7.81 -3.99
CA GLN A 176 18.85 8.99 -3.97
C GLN A 176 17.47 8.66 -3.36
N ILE A 177 17.46 8.00 -2.19
CA ILE A 177 16.25 7.50 -1.54
C ILE A 177 15.60 8.55 -0.64
N GLY A 178 16.35 9.53 -0.18
CA GLY A 178 16.16 10.44 0.96
C GLY A 178 14.72 10.77 1.38
N LYS A 179 13.86 11.18 0.46
CA LYS A 179 12.47 11.56 0.77
C LYS A 179 11.43 10.46 0.52
N ASN A 180 11.85 9.35 -0.08
CA ASN A 180 10.95 8.29 -0.54
C ASN A 180 11.06 6.99 0.28
N LEU A 181 11.82 7.00 1.38
CA LEU A 181 11.99 5.86 2.27
C LEU A 181 11.44 6.18 3.65
N LEU A 182 10.54 5.35 4.13
CA LEU A 182 10.02 5.37 5.49
C LEU A 182 10.31 4.02 6.15
N PHE A 183 11.01 4.04 7.28
CA PHE A 183 11.14 2.88 8.15
C PHE A 183 9.99 2.85 9.15
N VAL A 184 9.32 1.71 9.24
CA VAL A 184 8.30 1.43 10.23
C VAL A 184 8.89 0.40 11.21
N GLY A 185 9.37 0.90 12.35
CA GLY A 185 9.94 0.07 13.41
C GLY A 185 8.87 -0.75 14.13
N ILE A 186 9.10 -2.05 14.28
CA ILE A 186 8.20 -2.99 14.94
C ILE A 186 8.98 -3.68 16.05
N GLY A 187 8.59 -3.45 17.28
CA GLY A 187 9.23 -4.08 18.44
C GLY A 187 8.61 -3.61 19.74
N GLY A 188 8.63 -4.49 20.76
CA GLY A 188 8.32 -4.16 22.13
C GLY A 188 9.61 -3.81 22.90
N HIS A 189 9.46 -3.01 23.95
CA HIS A 189 10.53 -2.69 24.93
C HIS A 189 10.67 -3.80 25.94
#